data_57713212e9402b907c89bfd3c95ad457
#
_entry.id   57713212e9402b907c89bfd3c95ad457
#
_cell.length_a   1.000
_cell.length_b   1.000
_cell.length_c   1.000
_cell.angle_alpha   90.00
_cell.angle_beta   90.00
_cell.angle_gamma   90.00
#
_symmetry.space_group_name_H-M   'P 1'
#
loop_
_entity.id
_entity.type
_entity.pdbx_description
1 polymer ?
#
loop_
_entity_poly.entity_id
_entity_poly.type
_entity_poly.pdbx_seq_one_letter_code
_entity_poly.pdbx_strand_id
1 'polypeptide(L)'
;VPGNIYSETTSDKLAPVVRSDLPRIYVPNLRSNDVYVIDPETMKVVDRFKVGRGPQHVVPSWDLRTLWATNNAEGKEDGSLTPIDAATGKPGEPIPVDDPYNMYFTPDGKSAIVVAEARKRLDFRDPHTMAMQFSIDTLDCRGVNHADFSADGRYAIFTCEFGGRLAKIDMVEHK
;
A
#
# COMPACT_ATOMS: atom_id res chain seq x y z
N VAL A 1 -9.52 22.42 0.23
CA VAL A 1 -10.53 22.79 -0.76
C VAL A 1 -11.50 21.63 -0.84
N PRO A 2 -12.81 21.84 -0.62
CA PRO A 2 -13.80 20.78 -0.77
C PRO A 2 -13.66 20.13 -2.16
N GLY A 3 -13.63 18.80 -2.21
CA GLY A 3 -13.47 18.05 -3.45
C GLY A 3 -12.02 17.90 -3.97
N ASN A 4 -11.00 18.27 -3.18
CA ASN A 4 -9.60 18.01 -3.50
C ASN A 4 -8.97 17.14 -2.41
N ILE A 5 -8.72 15.86 -2.71
CA ILE A 5 -8.13 14.90 -1.77
C ILE A 5 -6.70 15.24 -1.36
N TYR A 6 -6.01 16.11 -2.12
CA TYR A 6 -4.64 16.56 -1.84
C TYR A 6 -4.57 17.90 -1.10
N SER A 7 -5.71 18.47 -0.66
CA SER A 7 -5.72 19.79 0.01
C SER A 7 -4.91 19.85 1.31
N GLU A 8 -4.73 18.70 1.97
CA GLU A 8 -4.00 18.58 3.24
C GLU A 8 -2.64 17.88 3.10
N THR A 9 -2.08 17.75 1.89
CA THR A 9 -0.81 17.07 1.65
C THR A 9 0.39 18.02 1.49
N THR A 10 0.24 19.28 1.85
CA THR A 10 1.33 20.27 1.80
C THR A 10 2.25 20.16 3.02
N SER A 11 3.43 20.81 2.96
CA SER A 11 4.32 20.94 4.11
C SER A 11 3.58 21.52 5.33
N ASP A 12 4.00 21.15 6.53
CA ASP A 12 3.43 21.54 7.82
C ASP A 12 1.98 21.05 8.08
N LYS A 13 1.47 20.15 7.23
CA LYS A 13 0.15 19.55 7.36
C LYS A 13 0.20 18.12 7.94
N LEU A 14 1.07 17.88 8.91
CA LEU A 14 1.15 16.58 9.57
C LEU A 14 -0.16 16.27 10.30
N ALA A 15 -0.73 15.10 9.99
CA ALA A 15 -1.98 14.67 10.61
C ALA A 15 -1.83 14.55 12.13
N PRO A 16 -2.82 15.01 12.92
CA PRO A 16 -2.71 14.98 14.39
C PRO A 16 -2.44 13.60 14.97
N VAL A 17 -2.95 12.54 14.32
CA VAL A 17 -2.83 11.16 14.79
C VAL A 17 -1.38 10.64 14.82
N VAL A 18 -0.50 11.18 13.96
CA VAL A 18 0.90 10.74 13.85
C VAL A 18 1.91 11.69 14.50
N ARG A 19 1.45 12.76 15.15
CA ARG A 19 2.36 13.79 15.73
C ARG A 19 3.28 13.27 16.83
N SER A 20 2.84 12.23 17.53
CA SER A 20 3.61 11.57 18.60
C SER A 20 4.39 10.35 18.13
N ASP A 21 4.23 9.94 16.88
CA ASP A 21 4.92 8.79 16.34
C ASP A 21 6.40 9.09 16.14
N LEU A 22 7.23 8.07 16.30
CA LEU A 22 8.66 8.21 16.05
C LEU A 22 8.91 8.41 14.55
N PRO A 23 9.68 9.44 14.15
CA PRO A 23 10.09 9.56 12.75
C PRO A 23 10.99 8.38 12.39
N ARG A 24 10.57 7.56 11.44
CA ARG A 24 11.26 6.35 10.99
C ARG A 24 11.09 6.15 9.49
N ILE A 25 12.10 5.54 8.88
CA ILE A 25 12.06 5.10 7.48
C ILE A 25 12.01 3.57 7.49
N TYR A 26 11.00 3.00 6.85
CA TYR A 26 10.82 1.55 6.72
C TYR A 26 11.24 1.10 5.33
N VAL A 27 12.23 0.20 5.26
CA VAL A 27 12.80 -0.29 3.99
C VAL A 27 12.54 -1.78 3.85
N PRO A 28 11.62 -2.20 2.99
CA PRO A 28 11.39 -3.62 2.72
C PRO A 28 12.55 -4.19 1.90
N ASN A 29 13.02 -5.37 2.29
CA ASN A 29 14.16 -6.04 1.65
C ASN A 29 13.68 -7.32 0.98
N LEU A 30 13.48 -7.27 -0.33
CA LEU A 30 12.92 -8.34 -1.16
C LEU A 30 13.53 -9.72 -0.90
N ARG A 31 14.85 -9.81 -0.85
CA ARG A 31 15.57 -11.10 -0.78
C ARG A 31 15.70 -11.66 0.63
N SER A 32 15.81 -10.79 1.63
CA SER A 32 15.98 -11.21 3.03
C SER A 32 14.66 -11.39 3.78
N ASN A 33 13.52 -11.01 3.17
CA ASN A 33 12.17 -11.11 3.76
C ASN A 33 12.08 -10.40 5.12
N ASP A 34 12.57 -9.19 5.17
CA ASP A 34 12.54 -8.35 6.36
C ASP A 34 12.37 -6.87 6.02
N VAL A 35 12.14 -6.08 7.05
CA VAL A 35 12.09 -4.62 6.98
C VAL A 35 13.21 -4.07 7.87
N TYR A 36 14.00 -3.15 7.32
CA TYR A 36 14.91 -2.32 8.10
C TYR A 36 14.18 -1.06 8.55
N VAL A 37 14.39 -0.69 9.80
CA VAL A 37 13.92 0.57 10.36
C VAL A 37 15.11 1.49 10.53
N ILE A 38 15.08 2.64 9.87
CA ILE A 38 16.17 3.61 9.87
C ILE A 38 15.72 4.85 10.62
N ASP A 39 16.59 5.33 11.50
CA ASP A 39 16.44 6.64 12.11
C ASP A 39 16.89 7.73 11.12
N PRO A 40 16.00 8.64 10.69
CA PRO A 40 16.34 9.66 9.69
C PRO A 40 17.33 10.71 10.18
N GLU A 41 17.50 10.92 11.49
CA GLU A 41 18.47 11.88 12.04
C GLU A 41 19.89 11.34 11.99
N THR A 42 20.05 10.05 12.30
CA THR A 42 21.37 9.40 12.36
C THR A 42 21.71 8.60 11.10
N MET A 43 20.73 8.35 10.24
CA MET A 43 20.81 7.49 9.05
C MET A 43 21.27 6.06 9.38
N LYS A 44 21.02 5.61 10.61
CA LYS A 44 21.41 4.27 11.07
C LYS A 44 20.19 3.35 11.11
N VAL A 45 20.42 2.08 10.80
CA VAL A 45 19.46 1.02 11.07
C VAL A 45 19.33 0.86 12.58
N VAL A 46 18.15 1.09 13.11
CA VAL A 46 17.84 1.03 14.55
C VAL A 46 17.01 -0.19 14.92
N ASP A 47 16.38 -0.83 13.94
CA ASP A 47 15.64 -2.08 14.12
C ASP A 47 15.56 -2.88 12.81
N ARG A 48 15.26 -4.17 12.94
CA ARG A 48 15.07 -5.09 11.82
C ARG A 48 14.15 -6.23 12.25
N PHE A 49 13.12 -6.50 11.47
CA PHE A 49 12.20 -7.60 11.76
C PHE A 49 11.79 -8.36 10.49
N LYS A 50 11.39 -9.61 10.67
CA LYS A 50 10.89 -10.45 9.58
C LYS A 50 9.46 -10.08 9.21
N VAL A 51 9.16 -10.22 7.93
CA VAL A 51 7.82 -10.08 7.33
C VAL A 51 7.56 -11.29 6.42
N GLY A 52 6.50 -11.25 5.64
CA GLY A 52 6.23 -12.28 4.64
C GLY A 52 7.28 -12.34 3.53
N ARG A 53 7.13 -13.28 2.62
CA ARG A 53 8.07 -13.50 1.52
C ARG A 53 7.95 -12.45 0.43
N GLY A 54 9.11 -11.93 -0.02
CA GLY A 54 9.20 -10.98 -1.12
C GLY A 54 8.55 -9.63 -0.82
N PRO A 55 8.91 -8.92 0.28
CA PRO A 55 8.34 -7.62 0.59
C PRO A 55 8.74 -6.59 -0.44
N GLN A 56 7.75 -5.83 -0.94
CA GLN A 56 7.90 -4.83 -1.99
C GLN A 56 7.75 -3.41 -1.46
N HIS A 57 6.69 -3.13 -0.72
CA HIS A 57 6.36 -1.80 -0.23
C HIS A 57 5.96 -1.81 1.25
N VAL A 58 6.07 -0.65 1.90
CA VAL A 58 5.48 -0.38 3.21
C VAL A 58 4.58 0.83 3.05
N VAL A 59 3.28 0.63 3.24
CA VAL A 59 2.23 1.61 2.92
C VAL A 59 1.43 1.95 4.17
N PRO A 60 1.19 3.24 4.49
CA PRO A 60 0.34 3.61 5.62
C PRO A 60 -1.13 3.29 5.32
N SER A 61 -1.85 2.84 6.35
CA SER A 61 -3.31 2.71 6.31
C SER A 61 -3.99 4.06 6.15
N TRP A 62 -5.26 4.06 5.74
CA TRP A 62 -6.04 5.29 5.55
C TRP A 62 -6.17 6.11 6.85
N ASP A 63 -6.30 5.43 8.00
CA ASP A 63 -6.36 6.05 9.32
C ASP A 63 -4.98 6.36 9.93
N LEU A 64 -3.89 6.03 9.22
CA LEU A 64 -2.49 6.23 9.61
C LEU A 64 -2.05 5.49 10.89
N ARG A 65 -2.79 4.47 11.34
CA ARG A 65 -2.46 3.70 12.55
C ARG A 65 -1.67 2.43 12.28
N THR A 66 -1.70 1.96 11.05
CA THR A 66 -1.00 0.74 10.62
C THR A 66 -0.17 1.04 9.40
N LEU A 67 1.05 0.52 9.36
CA LEU A 67 1.83 0.41 8.14
C LEU A 67 1.70 -1.02 7.63
N TRP A 68 1.47 -1.20 6.34
CA TRP A 68 1.31 -2.51 5.71
C TRP A 68 2.52 -2.84 4.85
N ALA A 69 3.29 -3.87 5.23
CA ALA A 69 4.29 -4.43 4.34
C ALA A 69 3.61 -5.39 3.35
N THR A 70 3.73 -5.09 2.06
CA THR A 70 3.18 -5.93 0.98
C THR A 70 4.19 -6.99 0.58
N ASN A 71 3.86 -8.26 0.74
CA ASN A 71 4.75 -9.39 0.50
C ASN A 71 4.20 -10.22 -0.65
N ASN A 72 4.59 -9.90 -1.90
CA ASN A 72 3.98 -10.50 -3.10
C ASN A 72 4.48 -11.92 -3.43
N ALA A 73 5.43 -12.42 -2.65
CA ALA A 73 6.02 -13.74 -2.85
C ALA A 73 6.53 -13.98 -4.29
N GLU A 74 6.97 -12.89 -4.97
CA GLU A 74 7.43 -12.91 -6.36
C GLU A 74 6.36 -13.44 -7.35
N GLY A 75 5.11 -13.03 -7.16
CA GLY A 75 3.97 -13.41 -8.00
C GLY A 75 3.46 -14.84 -7.78
N LYS A 76 3.86 -15.48 -6.68
CA LYS A 76 3.31 -16.79 -6.25
C LYS A 76 2.01 -16.61 -5.45
N GLU A 77 1.34 -17.72 -5.15
CA GLU A 77 0.02 -17.69 -4.50
C GLU A 77 0.08 -17.49 -2.98
N ASP A 78 1.27 -17.51 -2.40
CA ASP A 78 1.50 -17.47 -0.95
C ASP A 78 1.91 -16.08 -0.44
N GLY A 79 1.42 -15.03 -1.07
CA GLY A 79 1.62 -13.65 -0.63
C GLY A 79 0.92 -13.32 0.69
N SER A 80 1.30 -12.20 1.28
CA SER A 80 0.71 -11.73 2.54
C SER A 80 0.84 -10.22 2.73
N LEU A 81 0.06 -9.68 3.65
CA LEU A 81 0.23 -8.34 4.21
C LEU A 81 0.69 -8.46 5.65
N THR A 82 1.82 -7.84 6.00
CA THR A 82 2.26 -7.78 7.40
C THR A 82 1.90 -6.43 7.98
N PRO A 83 1.02 -6.36 8.99
CA PRO A 83 0.72 -5.12 9.68
C PRO A 83 1.89 -4.73 10.58
N ILE A 84 2.17 -3.43 10.65
CA ILE A 84 3.15 -2.83 11.55
C ILE A 84 2.42 -1.71 12.29
N ASP A 85 2.42 -1.75 13.61
CA ASP A 85 1.85 -0.66 14.41
C ASP A 85 2.64 0.63 14.16
N ALA A 86 1.97 1.68 13.67
CA ALA A 86 2.66 2.90 13.24
C ALA A 86 3.32 3.65 14.40
N ALA A 87 2.72 3.63 15.58
CA ALA A 87 3.25 4.34 16.75
C ALA A 87 4.47 3.65 17.37
N THR A 88 4.49 2.31 17.38
CA THR A 88 5.55 1.53 18.05
C THR A 88 6.56 0.92 17.08
N GLY A 89 6.23 0.84 15.79
CA GLY A 89 7.03 0.18 14.75
C GLY A 89 7.05 -1.35 14.86
N LYS A 90 6.21 -1.95 15.69
CA LYS A 90 6.21 -3.42 15.92
C LYS A 90 5.36 -4.14 14.88
N PRO A 91 5.90 -5.21 14.25
CA PRO A 91 5.12 -6.03 13.33
C PRO A 91 4.13 -6.93 14.06
N GLY A 92 2.97 -7.16 13.43
CA GLY A 92 1.99 -8.18 13.79
C GLY A 92 2.10 -9.42 12.91
N GLU A 93 1.14 -10.34 13.07
CA GLU A 93 1.09 -11.56 12.27
C GLU A 93 0.67 -11.26 10.81
N PRO A 94 1.34 -11.87 9.82
CA PRO A 94 0.99 -11.69 8.42
C PRO A 94 -0.42 -12.23 8.12
N ILE A 95 -1.19 -11.47 7.34
CA ILE A 95 -2.49 -11.87 6.81
C ILE A 95 -2.29 -12.42 5.40
N PRO A 96 -2.74 -13.65 5.09
CA PRO A 96 -2.63 -14.21 3.74
C PRO A 96 -3.42 -13.37 2.72
N VAL A 97 -2.73 -12.91 1.68
CA VAL A 97 -3.30 -12.15 0.57
C VAL A 97 -2.57 -12.55 -0.70
N ASP A 98 -3.33 -12.84 -1.76
CA ASP A 98 -2.75 -13.27 -3.04
C ASP A 98 -2.02 -12.09 -3.72
N ASP A 99 -0.75 -12.29 -4.04
CA ASP A 99 0.09 -11.44 -4.89
C ASP A 99 0.05 -9.91 -4.58
N PRO A 100 0.20 -9.47 -3.33
CA PRO A 100 0.14 -8.04 -3.00
C PRO A 100 1.45 -7.34 -3.38
N TYR A 101 1.57 -6.89 -4.63
CA TYR A 101 2.74 -6.12 -5.07
C TYR A 101 2.80 -4.76 -4.38
N ASN A 102 1.70 -4.02 -4.42
CA ASN A 102 1.54 -2.72 -3.78
C ASN A 102 0.12 -2.59 -3.23
N MET A 103 -0.16 -1.53 -2.48
CA MET A 103 -1.52 -1.25 -2.05
C MET A 103 -1.77 0.25 -1.90
N TYR A 104 -3.04 0.61 -1.99
CA TYR A 104 -3.57 1.96 -1.83
C TYR A 104 -4.84 1.91 -0.99
N PHE A 105 -5.36 3.06 -0.64
CA PHE A 105 -6.66 3.18 -0.01
C PHE A 105 -7.55 4.10 -0.84
N THR A 106 -8.84 3.77 -0.96
CA THR A 106 -9.78 4.68 -1.61
C THR A 106 -9.84 6.00 -0.87
N PRO A 107 -10.01 7.13 -1.56
CA PRO A 107 -10.05 8.45 -0.92
C PRO A 107 -11.10 8.60 0.18
N ASP A 108 -12.19 7.81 0.10
CA ASP A 108 -13.24 7.77 1.13
C ASP A 108 -12.96 6.80 2.29
N GLY A 109 -11.83 6.08 2.24
CA GLY A 109 -11.39 5.14 3.27
C GLY A 109 -12.20 3.85 3.38
N LYS A 110 -13.08 3.55 2.42
CA LYS A 110 -13.95 2.37 2.51
C LYS A 110 -13.30 1.08 2.02
N SER A 111 -12.22 1.19 1.25
CA SER A 111 -11.51 0.03 0.72
C SER A 111 -10.00 0.24 0.74
N ALA A 112 -9.27 -0.83 1.02
CA ALA A 112 -7.89 -1.01 0.62
C ALA A 112 -7.88 -1.57 -0.80
N ILE A 113 -7.01 -1.06 -1.67
CA ILE A 113 -6.80 -1.54 -3.04
C ILE A 113 -5.48 -2.29 -3.06
N VAL A 114 -5.53 -3.61 -3.11
CA VAL A 114 -4.33 -4.44 -3.26
C VAL A 114 -4.07 -4.65 -4.74
N VAL A 115 -2.86 -4.30 -5.17
CA VAL A 115 -2.42 -4.47 -6.56
C VAL A 115 -1.87 -5.88 -6.72
N ALA A 116 -2.67 -6.78 -7.28
CA ALA A 116 -2.28 -8.14 -7.61
C ALA A 116 -1.69 -8.17 -9.04
N GLU A 117 -0.42 -7.75 -9.14
CA GLU A 117 0.27 -7.47 -10.41
C GLU A 117 0.32 -8.67 -11.34
N ALA A 118 0.82 -9.82 -10.85
CA ALA A 118 0.93 -11.05 -11.63
C ALA A 118 -0.45 -11.64 -11.99
N ARG A 119 -1.46 -11.36 -11.15
CA ARG A 119 -2.87 -11.74 -11.38
C ARG A 119 -3.59 -10.78 -12.33
N LYS A 120 -3.00 -9.63 -12.67
CA LYS A 120 -3.58 -8.59 -13.53
C LYS A 120 -4.94 -8.13 -13.04
N ARG A 121 -5.04 -7.80 -11.75
CA ARG A 121 -6.26 -7.31 -11.14
C ARG A 121 -5.98 -6.40 -9.95
N LEU A 122 -6.98 -5.64 -9.59
CA LEU A 122 -7.02 -4.83 -8.38
C LEU A 122 -8.03 -5.45 -7.43
N ASP A 123 -7.59 -5.88 -6.25
CA ASP A 123 -8.44 -6.46 -5.23
C ASP A 123 -8.85 -5.38 -4.23
N PHE A 124 -10.14 -5.08 -4.16
CA PHE A 124 -10.70 -4.17 -3.18
C PHE A 124 -11.08 -4.94 -1.92
N ARG A 125 -10.57 -4.49 -0.79
CA ARG A 125 -10.66 -5.18 0.49
C ARG A 125 -11.12 -4.24 1.59
N ASP A 126 -11.75 -4.78 2.62
CA ASP A 126 -12.03 -4.02 3.83
C ASP A 126 -10.73 -3.45 4.40
N PRO A 127 -10.66 -2.13 4.68
CA PRO A 127 -9.40 -1.46 5.04
C PRO A 127 -8.81 -1.86 6.40
N HIS A 128 -9.59 -2.54 7.25
CA HIS A 128 -9.17 -2.96 8.58
C HIS A 128 -8.92 -4.47 8.67
N THR A 129 -9.82 -5.27 8.09
CA THR A 129 -9.77 -6.74 8.18
C THR A 129 -9.07 -7.39 7.00
N MET A 130 -8.85 -6.66 5.92
CA MET A 130 -8.39 -7.16 4.62
C MET A 130 -9.30 -8.22 3.98
N ALA A 131 -10.54 -8.35 4.46
CA ALA A 131 -11.54 -9.21 3.83
C ALA A 131 -11.86 -8.72 2.42
N MET A 132 -11.96 -9.67 1.46
CA MET A 132 -12.27 -9.34 0.06
C MET A 132 -13.67 -8.72 -0.05
N GLN A 133 -13.77 -7.61 -0.78
CA GLN A 133 -15.03 -6.97 -1.16
C GLN A 133 -15.38 -7.28 -2.63
N PHE A 134 -14.50 -6.93 -3.55
CA PHE A 134 -14.61 -7.21 -4.99
C PHE A 134 -13.25 -7.06 -5.67
N SER A 135 -13.19 -7.40 -6.95
CA SER A 135 -11.98 -7.21 -7.78
C SER A 135 -12.33 -6.56 -9.11
N ILE A 136 -11.37 -5.85 -9.69
CA ILE A 136 -11.42 -5.29 -11.04
C ILE A 136 -10.28 -5.93 -11.85
N ASP A 137 -10.62 -6.63 -12.92
CA ASP A 137 -9.64 -7.19 -13.83
C ASP A 137 -8.96 -6.10 -14.65
N THR A 138 -7.64 -6.21 -14.80
CA THR A 138 -6.79 -5.28 -15.58
C THR A 138 -6.01 -6.02 -16.66
N LEU A 139 -6.70 -6.91 -17.40
CA LEU A 139 -6.09 -7.88 -18.32
C LEU A 139 -5.19 -7.23 -19.38
N ASP A 140 -5.56 -6.03 -19.87
CA ASP A 140 -4.81 -5.27 -20.88
C ASP A 140 -3.67 -4.44 -20.27
N CYS A 141 -3.58 -4.36 -18.94
CA CYS A 141 -2.56 -3.63 -18.20
C CYS A 141 -1.52 -4.62 -17.67
N ARG A 142 -0.56 -5.00 -18.53
CA ARG A 142 0.53 -5.90 -18.09
C ARG A 142 1.45 -5.18 -17.12
N GLY A 143 1.64 -5.76 -15.93
CA GLY A 143 2.41 -5.15 -14.85
C GLY A 143 1.67 -3.94 -14.27
N VAL A 144 0.38 -4.11 -13.90
CA VAL A 144 -0.33 -3.10 -13.13
C VAL A 144 0.36 -2.92 -11.77
N ASN A 145 0.84 -1.70 -11.44
CA ASN A 145 1.63 -1.55 -10.22
C ASN A 145 1.42 -0.24 -9.46
N HIS A 146 1.84 0.90 -9.96
CA HIS A 146 1.74 2.17 -9.23
C HIS A 146 0.55 3.00 -9.67
N ALA A 147 0.00 3.77 -8.75
CA ALA A 147 -1.16 4.63 -9.02
C ALA A 147 -1.09 5.97 -8.32
N ASP A 148 -1.87 6.89 -8.87
CA ASP A 148 -2.28 8.11 -8.20
C ASP A 148 -3.75 8.43 -8.53
N PHE A 149 -4.36 9.31 -7.74
CA PHE A 149 -5.78 9.65 -7.88
C PHE A 149 -5.97 11.02 -8.52
N SER A 150 -7.11 11.20 -9.19
CA SER A 150 -7.56 12.53 -9.56
C SER A 150 -7.86 13.37 -8.31
N ALA A 151 -7.73 14.69 -8.41
CA ALA A 151 -7.92 15.59 -7.28
C ALA A 151 -9.29 15.45 -6.62
N ASP A 152 -10.33 15.11 -7.39
CA ASP A 152 -11.68 14.85 -6.89
C ASP A 152 -11.88 13.43 -6.34
N GLY A 153 -10.84 12.59 -6.39
CA GLY A 153 -10.88 11.21 -5.92
C GLY A 153 -11.70 10.25 -6.78
N ARG A 154 -12.23 10.71 -7.91
CA ARG A 154 -13.12 9.90 -8.75
C ARG A 154 -12.38 8.85 -9.56
N TYR A 155 -11.17 9.16 -10.03
CA TYR A 155 -10.39 8.29 -10.88
C TYR A 155 -9.07 7.93 -10.22
N ALA A 156 -8.61 6.70 -10.45
CA ALA A 156 -7.23 6.28 -10.22
C ALA A 156 -6.57 5.99 -11.57
N ILE A 157 -5.29 6.39 -11.71
CA ILE A 157 -4.49 6.09 -12.90
C ILE A 157 -3.37 5.14 -12.46
N PHE A 158 -3.40 3.92 -12.98
CA PHE A 158 -2.37 2.90 -12.71
C PHE A 158 -1.39 2.81 -13.87
N THR A 159 -0.11 2.61 -13.55
CA THR A 159 0.91 2.28 -14.53
C THR A 159 0.83 0.82 -14.92
N CYS A 160 1.06 0.52 -16.22
CA CYS A 160 1.15 -0.81 -16.78
C CYS A 160 2.60 -1.02 -17.25
N GLU A 161 3.49 -1.36 -16.32
CA GLU A 161 4.95 -1.33 -16.50
C GLU A 161 5.41 -2.09 -17.75
N PHE A 162 4.91 -3.31 -17.94
CA PHE A 162 5.30 -4.15 -19.07
C PHE A 162 4.43 -3.93 -20.32
N GLY A 163 3.41 -3.07 -20.22
CA GLY A 163 2.49 -2.76 -21.30
C GLY A 163 2.76 -1.42 -21.98
N GLY A 164 3.60 -0.55 -21.37
CA GLY A 164 3.83 0.82 -21.85
C GLY A 164 2.55 1.65 -21.91
N ARG A 165 1.63 1.46 -20.96
CA ARG A 165 0.29 2.04 -20.93
C ARG A 165 -0.05 2.57 -19.53
N LEU A 166 -1.16 3.27 -19.46
CA LEU A 166 -1.83 3.63 -18.23
C LEU A 166 -3.25 3.04 -18.25
N ALA A 167 -3.70 2.55 -17.10
CA ALA A 167 -5.07 2.13 -16.88
C ALA A 167 -5.79 3.18 -16.03
N LYS A 168 -6.90 3.70 -16.52
CA LYS A 168 -7.76 4.61 -15.78
C LYS A 168 -8.93 3.82 -15.20
N ILE A 169 -9.08 3.89 -13.89
CA ILE A 169 -10.16 3.21 -13.15
C ILE A 169 -11.12 4.26 -12.61
N ASP A 170 -12.40 4.14 -12.92
CA ASP A 170 -13.46 4.93 -12.29
C ASP A 170 -13.81 4.30 -10.93
N MET A 171 -13.52 5.03 -9.84
CA MET A 171 -13.67 4.55 -8.48
C MET A 171 -15.15 4.46 -8.04
N VAL A 172 -16.05 5.07 -8.79
CA VAL A 172 -17.51 5.03 -8.53
C VAL A 172 -18.17 3.90 -9.32
N GLU A 173 -17.78 3.74 -10.59
CA GLU A 173 -18.37 2.74 -11.50
C GLU A 173 -17.66 1.39 -11.42
N HIS A 174 -16.51 1.32 -10.74
CA HIS A 174 -15.66 0.12 -10.57
C HIS A 174 -15.24 -0.51 -11.91
N LYS A 175 -14.81 0.31 -12.86
CA LYS A 175 -14.38 -0.16 -14.19
C LYS A 175 -13.25 0.67 -14.78
#